data_8cbe08db5ab74f0f11b416fb4f035163
#
_entry.id   8cbe08db5ab74f0f11b416fb4f035163
#
_cell.length_a   1.000
_cell.length_b   1.000
_cell.length_c   1.000
_cell.angle_alpha   90.00
_cell.angle_beta   90.00
_cell.angle_gamma   90.00
#
_symmetry.space_group_name_H-M   'P 1'
#
loop_
_entity.id
_entity.type
_entity.pdbx_description
1 polymer ?
#
loop_
_entity_poly.entity_id
_entity_poly.type
_entity_poly.pdbx_seq_one_letter_code
_entity_poly.pdbx_strand_id
1 'polypeptide(L)'
;MSKRETLICCRLSFATLFLLLISQQAMTQTATTQESKTVVLELDHVSVCGSNLDSLRQAFTDVGLTPDLGGPHGNGITQMALLGFDDASYIELIAPVKPGATAGSDWAKFMSDDAVTCAWAVGTNVLLQEVGRLKKAGIPVTAPARGNRKRPDGMSVEWMTADVGSGTPGSTLPFIIEDQTPRDWRVQTSASVKGAPVAGIESVVLGVNNLDAAIAVFRKAYGWSDPLTETQKDIGKLAYFPGEPVILAAPSGGGWLSDHLAKYGETPVAYLLATRDFPAAAKKYKLNGTKTWFGQKVAWFDVGRLKGVRLGVIGQ
;
A
#
# COMPACT_ATOMS: atom_id res chain seq x y z
N MET A 1 -41.51 71.89 -72.06
CA MET A 1 -40.42 71.78 -73.05
C MET A 1 -39.64 70.53 -72.74
N SER A 2 -39.74 69.68 -73.75
CA SER A 2 -38.81 68.79 -74.40
C SER A 2 -38.40 67.57 -73.59
N LYS A 3 -38.95 66.37 -73.89
CA LYS A 3 -38.46 65.35 -74.84
C LYS A 3 -37.14 64.77 -74.41
N ARG A 4 -36.90 63.46 -74.37
CA ARG A 4 -37.21 62.30 -75.19
C ARG A 4 -36.75 61.05 -74.40
N GLU A 5 -37.55 60.02 -74.47
CA GLU A 5 -37.42 58.79 -75.24
C GLU A 5 -36.34 57.79 -74.75
N THR A 6 -36.83 56.69 -74.26
CA THR A 6 -36.84 55.33 -74.81
C THR A 6 -35.47 54.72 -75.13
N LEU A 7 -35.13 53.64 -74.52
CA LEU A 7 -34.88 52.41 -75.26
C LEU A 7 -34.86 51.18 -74.34
N ILE A 8 -35.68 50.21 -74.72
CA ILE A 8 -35.74 48.84 -74.21
C ILE A 8 -34.48 48.10 -74.72
N CYS A 9 -33.85 47.32 -73.86
CA CYS A 9 -33.13 46.16 -74.31
C CYS A 9 -33.16 45.04 -73.28
N CYS A 10 -33.87 44.05 -73.71
CA CYS A 10 -34.02 42.73 -73.09
C CYS A 10 -32.71 41.99 -73.15
N ARG A 11 -32.20 41.47 -72.01
CA ARG A 11 -31.29 40.34 -72.04
C ARG A 11 -31.54 39.41 -70.91
N LEU A 12 -31.85 38.23 -71.28
CA LEU A 12 -32.02 36.95 -70.66
C LEU A 12 -31.19 36.70 -69.41
N SER A 13 -31.90 36.14 -68.48
CA SER A 13 -31.59 35.14 -67.46
C SER A 13 -30.27 34.38 -67.58
N PHE A 14 -29.55 34.33 -66.53
CA PHE A 14 -28.84 33.12 -66.07
C PHE A 14 -28.99 33.04 -64.59
N ALA A 15 -29.87 32.16 -64.14
CA ALA A 15 -29.96 31.73 -62.74
C ALA A 15 -28.79 30.79 -62.48
N THR A 16 -27.77 31.26 -61.80
CA THR A 16 -26.73 30.43 -61.26
C THR A 16 -27.17 29.98 -59.93
N LEU A 17 -27.64 28.76 -59.86
CA LEU A 17 -27.93 28.00 -58.62
C LEU A 17 -26.59 27.66 -57.94
N PHE A 18 -26.23 28.41 -56.94
CA PHE A 18 -25.09 28.08 -56.07
C PHE A 18 -25.54 26.99 -55.09
N LEU A 19 -25.25 25.71 -55.42
CA LEU A 19 -25.31 24.60 -54.49
C LEU A 19 -24.21 24.79 -53.46
N LEU A 20 -24.57 25.19 -52.24
CA LEU A 20 -23.72 25.08 -51.04
C LEU A 20 -23.63 23.60 -50.66
N LEU A 21 -22.57 22.94 -51.09
CA LEU A 21 -22.12 21.67 -50.56
C LEU A 21 -21.55 21.93 -49.14
N ILE A 22 -22.38 21.75 -48.12
CA ILE A 22 -21.92 21.66 -46.75
C ILE A 22 -21.26 20.28 -46.60
N SER A 23 -19.95 20.22 -46.74
CA SER A 23 -19.16 19.06 -46.38
C SER A 23 -19.20 18.93 -44.84
N GLN A 24 -20.06 18.06 -44.33
CA GLN A 24 -19.95 17.57 -42.94
C GLN A 24 -18.67 16.73 -42.84
N GLN A 25 -17.58 17.36 -42.45
CA GLN A 25 -16.45 16.61 -41.89
C GLN A 25 -16.88 16.00 -40.58
N ALA A 26 -17.21 14.73 -40.61
CA ALA A 26 -17.31 13.91 -39.40
C ALA A 26 -15.91 13.93 -38.75
N MET A 27 -15.74 14.74 -37.69
CA MET A 27 -14.61 14.61 -36.77
C MET A 27 -14.75 13.27 -36.10
N THR A 28 -14.08 12.27 -36.64
CA THR A 28 -13.80 11.04 -35.92
C THR A 28 -12.90 11.42 -34.72
N GLN A 29 -13.49 11.67 -33.58
CA GLN A 29 -12.73 11.70 -32.32
C GLN A 29 -12.18 10.29 -32.15
N THR A 30 -10.93 10.10 -32.54
CA THR A 30 -10.12 8.99 -32.08
C THR A 30 -10.02 9.16 -30.56
N ALA A 31 -10.85 8.41 -29.84
CA ALA A 31 -10.64 8.21 -28.41
C ALA A 31 -9.25 7.57 -28.27
N THR A 32 -8.27 8.37 -27.99
CA THR A 32 -6.97 7.89 -27.52
C THR A 32 -7.27 7.17 -26.21
N THR A 33 -7.36 5.86 -26.26
CA THR A 33 -7.30 5.01 -25.09
C THR A 33 -5.93 5.31 -24.50
N GLN A 34 -5.91 6.20 -23.51
CA GLN A 34 -4.74 6.42 -22.68
C GLN A 34 -4.57 5.10 -21.92
N GLU A 35 -3.65 4.24 -22.37
CA GLU A 35 -3.23 3.09 -21.59
C GLU A 35 -2.89 3.61 -20.20
N SER A 36 -3.69 3.22 -19.22
CA SER A 36 -3.40 3.55 -17.84
C SER A 36 -2.11 2.80 -17.50
N LYS A 37 -1.01 3.54 -17.39
CA LYS A 37 0.27 2.97 -17.00
C LYS A 37 0.07 2.28 -15.66
N THR A 38 0.24 0.96 -15.63
CA THR A 38 0.17 0.15 -14.42
C THR A 38 1.18 0.69 -13.41
N VAL A 39 0.72 0.97 -12.21
CA VAL A 39 1.57 1.48 -11.13
C VAL A 39 2.14 0.29 -10.39
N VAL A 40 3.44 0.20 -10.31
CA VAL A 40 4.17 -0.76 -9.45
C VAL A 40 4.37 -0.11 -8.10
N LEU A 41 3.97 -0.80 -7.03
CA LEU A 41 4.16 -0.31 -5.67
C LEU A 41 5.52 -0.75 -5.12
N GLU A 42 6.29 0.21 -4.63
CA GLU A 42 7.50 -0.05 -3.87
C GLU A 42 7.16 -0.09 -2.38
N LEU A 43 7.19 -1.29 -1.79
CA LEU A 43 6.88 -1.47 -0.37
C LEU A 43 7.95 -0.78 0.48
N ASP A 44 7.53 0.22 1.25
CA ASP A 44 8.42 0.95 2.14
C ASP A 44 8.55 0.25 3.50
N HIS A 45 7.41 0.04 4.17
CA HIS A 45 7.38 -0.64 5.45
C HIS A 45 6.00 -1.19 5.80
N VAL A 46 6.00 -2.04 6.81
CA VAL A 46 4.80 -2.53 7.48
C VAL A 46 4.89 -2.25 8.97
N SER A 47 3.74 -2.05 9.62
CA SER A 47 3.72 -1.67 11.04
C SER A 47 3.03 -2.73 11.91
N VAL A 48 3.64 -2.99 13.05
CA VAL A 48 3.07 -3.79 14.14
C VAL A 48 2.87 -2.86 15.33
N CYS A 49 1.63 -2.69 15.77
CA CYS A 49 1.26 -1.87 16.90
C CYS A 49 1.15 -2.73 18.18
N GLY A 50 1.44 -2.15 19.33
CA GLY A 50 1.23 -2.79 20.62
C GLY A 50 1.28 -1.81 21.77
N SER A 51 0.92 -2.29 22.97
CA SER A 51 0.83 -1.46 24.18
C SER A 51 2.18 -1.10 24.79
N ASN A 52 3.24 -1.88 24.47
CA ASN A 52 4.57 -1.71 25.06
C ASN A 52 5.68 -2.04 24.06
N LEU A 53 6.56 -1.08 23.77
CA LEU A 53 7.62 -1.23 22.77
C LEU A 53 8.65 -2.29 23.14
N ASP A 54 9.08 -2.35 24.40
CA ASP A 54 10.09 -3.32 24.84
C ASP A 54 9.56 -4.75 24.74
N SER A 55 8.27 -4.93 25.08
CA SER A 55 7.57 -6.21 24.92
C SER A 55 7.48 -6.66 23.46
N LEU A 56 7.17 -5.74 22.53
CA LEU A 56 7.19 -5.99 21.09
C LEU A 56 8.59 -6.37 20.62
N ARG A 57 9.60 -5.57 20.96
CA ARG A 57 11.00 -5.83 20.60
C ARG A 57 11.48 -7.19 21.09
N GLN A 58 11.16 -7.54 22.34
CA GLN A 58 11.54 -8.83 22.92
C GLN A 58 10.90 -9.99 22.15
N ALA A 59 9.60 -9.90 21.79
CA ALA A 59 8.91 -10.94 21.04
C ALA A 59 9.57 -11.19 19.66
N PHE A 60 9.97 -10.14 18.96
CA PHE A 60 10.71 -10.26 17.70
C PHE A 60 12.13 -10.79 17.90
N THR A 61 12.83 -10.35 18.95
CA THR A 61 14.18 -10.87 19.32
C THR A 61 14.13 -12.37 19.63
N ASP A 62 13.11 -12.83 20.33
CA ASP A 62 12.93 -14.24 20.70
C ASP A 62 12.78 -15.17 19.48
N VAL A 63 12.34 -14.66 18.34
CA VAL A 63 12.27 -15.42 17.08
C VAL A 63 13.48 -15.17 16.17
N GLY A 64 14.52 -14.47 16.65
CA GLY A 64 15.77 -14.22 15.94
C GLY A 64 15.78 -12.98 15.04
N LEU A 65 14.81 -12.08 15.23
CA LEU A 65 14.64 -10.83 14.51
C LEU A 65 14.72 -9.66 15.51
N THR A 66 15.90 -9.11 15.75
CA THR A 66 16.09 -8.05 16.75
C THR A 66 15.94 -6.66 16.13
N PRO A 67 14.87 -5.90 16.46
CA PRO A 67 14.68 -4.53 15.96
C PRO A 67 15.55 -3.52 16.70
N ASP A 68 16.04 -2.52 15.99
CA ASP A 68 16.82 -1.40 16.52
C ASP A 68 15.89 -0.31 17.06
N LEU A 69 16.27 0.39 18.12
CA LEU A 69 15.49 1.50 18.66
C LEU A 69 15.48 2.67 17.65
N GLY A 70 14.28 3.12 17.28
CA GLY A 70 14.09 4.24 16.35
C GLY A 70 13.92 5.59 17.06
N GLY A 71 13.44 5.59 18.29
CA GLY A 71 13.12 6.78 19.07
C GLY A 71 11.65 7.19 18.99
N PRO A 72 11.27 8.32 19.60
CA PRO A 72 9.91 8.85 19.55
C PRO A 72 9.63 9.53 18.21
N HIS A 73 8.38 9.45 17.75
CA HIS A 73 7.86 10.29 16.68
C HIS A 73 7.79 11.75 17.11
N GLY A 74 7.87 12.68 16.17
CA GLY A 74 7.79 14.11 16.44
C GLY A 74 6.49 14.57 17.09
N ASN A 75 5.42 13.77 17.03
CA ASN A 75 4.17 14.02 17.72
C ASN A 75 4.24 13.80 19.25
N GLY A 76 5.30 13.13 19.75
CA GLY A 76 5.49 12.81 21.18
C GLY A 76 4.50 11.80 21.76
N ILE A 77 3.62 11.22 20.95
CA ILE A 77 2.60 10.25 21.38
C ILE A 77 3.13 8.83 21.26
N THR A 78 3.77 8.52 20.14
CA THR A 78 4.25 7.18 19.80
C THR A 78 5.77 7.13 19.68
N GLN A 79 6.32 5.95 19.92
CA GLN A 79 7.72 5.61 19.75
C GLN A 79 7.84 4.31 18.96
N MET A 80 9.02 4.09 18.36
CA MET A 80 9.21 2.97 17.47
C MET A 80 10.51 2.22 17.66
N ALA A 81 10.53 0.98 17.17
CA ALA A 81 11.74 0.23 16.85
C ALA A 81 11.62 -0.30 15.40
N LEU A 82 12.74 -0.42 14.71
CA LEU A 82 12.80 -0.73 13.29
C LEU A 82 13.58 -2.00 13.05
N LEU A 83 13.00 -2.94 12.32
CA LEU A 83 13.70 -4.11 11.79
C LEU A 83 13.93 -3.88 10.29
N GLY A 84 15.07 -3.31 9.93
CA GLY A 84 15.42 -3.00 8.55
C GLY A 84 16.01 -4.20 7.81
N PHE A 85 15.67 -4.32 6.53
CA PHE A 85 16.14 -5.37 5.62
C PHE A 85 17.15 -4.85 4.59
N ASP A 86 17.76 -5.77 3.83
CA ASP A 86 18.78 -5.44 2.82
C ASP A 86 18.23 -4.67 1.61
N ASP A 87 16.94 -4.82 1.32
CA ASP A 87 16.22 -4.08 0.27
C ASP A 87 15.72 -2.70 0.71
N ALA A 88 16.10 -2.27 1.92
CA ALA A 88 15.66 -1.05 2.58
C ALA A 88 14.17 -1.01 2.97
N SER A 89 13.40 -2.09 2.79
CA SER A 89 12.11 -2.23 3.47
C SER A 89 12.31 -2.50 4.98
N TYR A 90 11.28 -2.29 5.80
CA TYR A 90 11.40 -2.57 7.24
C TYR A 90 10.06 -2.89 7.90
N ILE A 91 10.13 -3.59 9.05
CA ILE A 91 9.02 -3.69 9.99
C ILE A 91 9.20 -2.60 11.03
N GLU A 92 8.18 -1.77 11.21
CA GLU A 92 8.09 -0.78 12.26
C GLU A 92 7.27 -1.32 13.43
N LEU A 93 7.86 -1.40 14.63
CA LEU A 93 7.15 -1.69 15.87
C LEU A 93 6.76 -0.37 16.51
N ILE A 94 5.46 -0.13 16.72
CA ILE A 94 4.93 1.13 17.25
C ILE A 94 4.23 0.89 18.59
N ALA A 95 4.57 1.71 19.57
CA ALA A 95 3.89 1.71 20.87
C ALA A 95 3.78 3.14 21.42
N PRO A 96 2.88 3.41 22.40
CA PRO A 96 2.82 4.71 23.02
C PRO A 96 4.10 5.01 23.82
N VAL A 97 4.52 6.29 23.84
CA VAL A 97 5.66 6.75 24.66
C VAL A 97 5.36 6.56 26.16
N LYS A 98 4.11 6.84 26.55
CA LYS A 98 3.63 6.59 27.92
C LYS A 98 2.57 5.49 27.88
N PRO A 99 2.66 4.45 28.70
CA PRO A 99 1.68 3.37 28.72
C PRO A 99 0.24 3.90 28.79
N GLY A 100 -0.62 3.42 27.87
CA GLY A 100 -2.03 3.81 27.78
C GLY A 100 -2.32 5.19 27.21
N ALA A 101 -1.32 6.05 26.96
CA ALA A 101 -1.49 7.39 26.40
C ALA A 101 -1.49 7.32 24.85
N THR A 102 -2.60 6.92 24.26
CA THR A 102 -2.73 6.74 22.80
C THR A 102 -3.58 7.81 22.13
N ALA A 103 -4.18 8.72 22.88
CA ALA A 103 -5.05 9.78 22.36
C ALA A 103 -4.29 10.65 21.35
N GLY A 104 -4.90 10.85 20.17
CA GLY A 104 -4.30 11.59 19.05
C GLY A 104 -3.45 10.73 18.11
N SER A 105 -3.33 9.42 18.35
CA SER A 105 -2.76 8.48 17.38
C SER A 105 -3.87 7.85 16.54
N ASP A 106 -3.67 7.81 15.21
CA ASP A 106 -4.57 7.13 14.28
C ASP A 106 -4.65 5.62 14.54
N TRP A 107 -3.60 5.05 15.15
CA TRP A 107 -3.50 3.63 15.47
C TRP A 107 -3.84 3.30 16.93
N ALA A 108 -4.47 4.23 17.68
CA ALA A 108 -4.77 4.07 19.11
C ALA A 108 -5.49 2.74 19.43
N LYS A 109 -6.45 2.32 18.60
CA LYS A 109 -7.21 1.08 18.78
C LYS A 109 -6.34 -0.19 18.77
N PHE A 110 -5.23 -0.17 18.02
CA PHE A 110 -4.32 -1.30 17.91
C PHE A 110 -3.31 -1.35 19.06
N MET A 111 -3.07 -0.22 19.71
CA MET A 111 -2.11 -0.11 20.83
C MET A 111 -2.72 -0.53 22.18
N SER A 112 -3.99 -0.93 22.21
CA SER A 112 -4.62 -1.52 23.40
C SER A 112 -4.26 -3.00 23.62
N ASP A 113 -3.77 -3.65 22.58
CA ASP A 113 -3.37 -5.06 22.59
C ASP A 113 -1.87 -5.22 22.75
N ASP A 114 -1.43 -6.45 23.01
CA ASP A 114 0.00 -6.77 23.16
C ASP A 114 0.77 -6.61 21.86
N ALA A 115 0.18 -7.09 20.75
CA ALA A 115 0.74 -6.92 19.42
C ALA A 115 -0.31 -7.22 18.33
N VAL A 116 -0.37 -6.38 17.29
CA VAL A 116 -1.22 -6.59 16.12
C VAL A 116 -0.63 -5.91 14.88
N THR A 117 -0.79 -6.52 13.71
CA THR A 117 -0.49 -5.87 12.42
C THR A 117 -1.45 -4.70 12.22
N CYS A 118 -0.97 -3.51 11.89
CA CYS A 118 -1.82 -2.32 11.92
C CYS A 118 -1.78 -1.44 10.67
N ALA A 119 -0.65 -1.39 9.95
CA ALA A 119 -0.54 -0.52 8.78
C ALA A 119 0.54 -1.00 7.81
N TRP A 120 0.51 -0.45 6.60
CA TRP A 120 1.56 -0.59 5.61
C TRP A 120 1.69 0.67 4.77
N ALA A 121 2.89 0.89 4.23
CA ALA A 121 3.25 2.07 3.47
C ALA A 121 4.01 1.71 2.20
N VAL A 122 3.86 2.57 1.18
CA VAL A 122 4.64 2.51 -0.05
C VAL A 122 5.50 3.76 -0.22
N GLY A 123 6.73 3.55 -0.66
CA GLY A 123 7.67 4.63 -0.93
C GLY A 123 7.42 5.30 -2.28
N THR A 124 7.78 6.57 -2.38
CA THR A 124 7.80 7.31 -3.64
C THR A 124 8.80 8.46 -3.54
N ASN A 125 9.21 8.98 -4.68
CA ASN A 125 9.96 10.24 -4.81
C ASN A 125 9.14 11.32 -5.55
N VAL A 126 7.85 11.08 -5.75
CA VAL A 126 6.92 11.94 -6.50
C VAL A 126 5.55 12.05 -5.81
N LEU A 127 5.54 12.20 -4.48
CA LEU A 127 4.34 12.16 -3.62
C LEU A 127 3.20 13.03 -4.15
N LEU A 128 3.47 14.27 -4.54
CA LEU A 128 2.44 15.18 -5.05
C LEU A 128 1.79 14.67 -6.35
N GLN A 129 2.57 14.02 -7.22
CA GLN A 129 2.05 13.45 -8.47
C GLN A 129 1.16 12.24 -8.17
N GLU A 130 1.58 11.37 -7.24
CA GLU A 130 0.79 10.21 -6.80
C GLU A 130 -0.52 10.62 -6.13
N VAL A 131 -0.50 11.62 -5.27
CA VAL A 131 -1.72 12.20 -4.68
C VAL A 131 -2.66 12.73 -5.78
N GLY A 132 -2.13 13.44 -6.77
CA GLY A 132 -2.90 13.91 -7.91
C GLY A 132 -3.49 12.78 -8.75
N ARG A 133 -2.72 11.73 -9.02
CA ARG A 133 -3.13 10.53 -9.76
C ARG A 133 -4.28 9.79 -9.05
N LEU A 134 -4.13 9.52 -7.76
CA LEU A 134 -5.14 8.83 -6.95
C LEU A 134 -6.44 9.64 -6.85
N LYS A 135 -6.35 10.96 -6.63
CA LYS A 135 -7.54 11.85 -6.65
C LYS A 135 -8.24 11.81 -8.00
N LYS A 136 -7.50 11.84 -9.12
CA LYS A 136 -8.07 11.71 -10.47
C LYS A 136 -8.74 10.35 -10.69
N ALA A 137 -8.22 9.28 -10.08
CA ALA A 137 -8.85 7.97 -10.06
C ALA A 137 -10.08 7.89 -9.13
N GLY A 138 -10.43 8.98 -8.43
CA GLY A 138 -11.54 9.02 -7.48
C GLY A 138 -11.29 8.17 -6.23
N ILE A 139 -10.02 8.08 -5.80
CA ILE A 139 -9.61 7.50 -4.52
C ILE A 139 -9.42 8.66 -3.53
N PRO A 140 -10.05 8.62 -2.33
CA PRO A 140 -9.79 9.60 -1.29
C PRO A 140 -8.31 9.63 -0.91
N VAL A 141 -7.70 10.80 -0.83
CA VAL A 141 -6.31 10.99 -0.40
C VAL A 141 -6.20 12.29 0.37
N THR A 142 -5.53 12.25 1.52
CA THR A 142 -5.27 13.46 2.33
C THR A 142 -4.31 14.42 1.63
N ALA A 143 -4.24 15.64 2.11
CA ALA A 143 -3.14 16.53 1.75
C ALA A 143 -1.84 15.98 2.35
N PRO A 144 -0.69 16.12 1.64
CA PRO A 144 0.60 15.73 2.19
C PRO A 144 0.91 16.44 3.51
N ALA A 145 1.38 15.67 4.48
CA ALA A 145 1.76 16.15 5.81
C ALA A 145 3.22 15.83 6.12
N ARG A 146 3.89 16.70 6.88
CA ARG A 146 5.27 16.46 7.33
C ARG A 146 5.27 15.54 8.54
N GLY A 147 6.16 14.54 8.50
CA GLY A 147 6.51 13.70 9.63
C GLY A 147 7.98 13.86 9.97
N ASN A 148 8.33 13.59 11.22
CA ASN A 148 9.71 13.60 11.67
C ASN A 148 9.88 12.72 12.90
N ARG A 149 11.14 12.40 13.19
CA ARG A 149 11.56 11.84 14.46
C ARG A 149 12.99 12.23 14.79
N LYS A 150 13.34 12.12 16.05
CA LYS A 150 14.72 12.20 16.50
C LYS A 150 15.27 10.82 16.77
N ARG A 151 16.36 10.46 16.12
CA ARG A 151 17.06 9.19 16.36
C ARG A 151 17.71 9.18 17.75
N PRO A 152 18.05 8.01 18.31
CA PRO A 152 18.78 7.94 19.59
C PRO A 152 20.13 8.66 19.59
N ASP A 153 20.79 8.78 18.43
CA ASP A 153 22.03 9.55 18.25
C ASP A 153 21.84 11.06 18.12
N GLY A 154 20.57 11.54 18.20
CA GLY A 154 20.19 12.94 18.11
C GLY A 154 19.96 13.47 16.70
N MET A 155 20.20 12.68 15.66
CA MET A 155 19.95 13.07 14.27
C MET A 155 18.44 13.21 13.99
N SER A 156 18.04 14.27 13.30
CA SER A 156 16.66 14.46 12.86
C SER A 156 16.44 13.79 11.51
N VAL A 157 15.34 13.05 11.39
CA VAL A 157 14.88 12.40 10.17
C VAL A 157 13.52 12.97 9.81
N GLU A 158 13.32 13.31 8.54
CA GLU A 158 12.11 13.98 8.04
C GLU A 158 11.58 13.27 6.80
N TRP A 159 10.25 13.26 6.67
CA TRP A 159 9.52 12.70 5.53
C TRP A 159 8.21 13.45 5.30
N MET A 160 7.58 13.17 4.16
CA MET A 160 6.20 13.58 3.87
C MET A 160 5.33 12.32 3.76
N THR A 161 4.09 12.38 4.19
CA THR A 161 3.10 11.30 4.00
C THR A 161 1.80 11.82 3.44
N ALA A 162 1.05 10.93 2.77
CA ALA A 162 -0.34 11.15 2.43
C ALA A 162 -1.11 9.84 2.65
N ASP A 163 -2.26 9.93 3.35
CA ASP A 163 -3.11 8.77 3.64
C ASP A 163 -4.02 8.50 2.46
N VAL A 164 -4.15 7.24 2.08
CA VAL A 164 -4.95 6.79 0.94
C VAL A 164 -6.15 5.97 1.43
N GLY A 165 -7.32 6.28 0.92
CA GLY A 165 -8.58 5.70 1.37
C GLY A 165 -9.23 6.51 2.48
N SER A 166 -10.33 5.99 3.04
CA SER A 166 -11.13 6.65 4.08
C SER A 166 -10.99 6.03 5.48
N GLY A 167 -10.16 5.00 5.61
CA GLY A 167 -9.93 4.27 6.86
C GLY A 167 -8.77 4.83 7.69
N THR A 168 -8.35 4.06 8.69
CA THR A 168 -7.09 4.30 9.41
C THR A 168 -5.93 4.25 8.40
N PRO A 169 -4.95 5.18 8.47
CA PRO A 169 -3.80 5.19 7.55
C PRO A 169 -3.14 3.83 7.43
N GLY A 170 -2.97 3.34 6.19
CA GLY A 170 -2.36 2.05 5.91
C GLY A 170 -3.19 0.82 6.32
N SER A 171 -4.50 0.98 6.59
CA SER A 171 -5.35 -0.18 6.95
C SER A 171 -5.66 -1.06 5.75
N THR A 172 -6.22 -0.53 4.67
CA THR A 172 -6.48 -1.27 3.42
C THR A 172 -5.55 -0.83 2.31
N LEU A 173 -5.73 0.40 1.80
CA LEU A 173 -4.74 0.99 0.91
C LEU A 173 -3.53 1.49 1.70
N PRO A 174 -2.30 1.43 1.14
CA PRO A 174 -1.12 1.92 1.83
C PRO A 174 -1.17 3.44 1.98
N PHE A 175 -0.64 3.98 3.06
CA PHE A 175 -0.25 5.38 2.98
C PHE A 175 1.05 5.54 2.17
N ILE A 176 1.23 6.71 1.59
CA ILE A 176 2.39 7.00 0.74
C ILE A 176 3.40 7.80 1.55
N ILE A 177 4.68 7.45 1.44
CA ILE A 177 5.75 8.15 2.14
C ILE A 177 6.86 8.57 1.16
N GLU A 178 7.38 9.79 1.35
CA GLU A 178 8.50 10.35 0.61
C GLU A 178 9.55 10.87 1.58
N ASP A 179 10.77 10.35 1.49
CA ASP A 179 11.88 10.79 2.31
C ASP A 179 12.28 12.23 1.98
N GLN A 180 12.45 13.08 2.99
CA GLN A 180 13.00 14.44 2.88
C GLN A 180 14.46 14.50 3.35
N THR A 181 14.89 13.50 4.12
CA THR A 181 16.28 13.23 4.48
C THR A 181 16.74 11.91 3.85
N PRO A 182 18.03 11.64 3.73
CA PRO A 182 18.52 10.38 3.13
C PRO A 182 17.85 9.14 3.75
N ARG A 183 17.48 8.17 2.89
CA ARG A 183 16.80 6.94 3.28
C ARG A 183 17.55 6.16 4.38
N ASP A 184 18.85 6.06 4.28
CA ASP A 184 19.73 5.40 5.24
C ASP A 184 19.78 6.08 6.61
N TRP A 185 19.34 7.33 6.71
CA TRP A 185 19.09 7.98 7.99
C TRP A 185 17.82 7.47 8.65
N ARG A 186 16.82 7.11 7.86
CA ARG A 186 15.54 6.64 8.38
C ARG A 186 15.60 5.17 8.79
N VAL A 187 16.22 4.32 7.98
CA VAL A 187 16.37 2.89 8.28
C VAL A 187 17.67 2.35 7.72
N GLN A 188 18.28 1.41 8.45
CA GLN A 188 19.44 0.65 8.04
C GLN A 188 19.17 -0.84 8.25
N THR A 189 19.87 -1.72 7.53
CA THR A 189 19.75 -3.17 7.74
C THR A 189 20.12 -3.52 9.18
N SER A 190 19.19 -4.12 9.91
CA SER A 190 19.40 -4.55 11.28
C SER A 190 20.45 -5.67 11.38
N ALA A 191 21.27 -5.64 12.44
CA ALA A 191 22.35 -6.61 12.63
C ALA A 191 21.86 -8.07 12.63
N SER A 192 20.66 -8.34 13.13
CA SER A 192 20.05 -9.68 13.17
C SER A 192 19.65 -10.22 11.79
N VAL A 193 19.50 -9.32 10.80
CA VAL A 193 19.05 -9.64 9.44
C VAL A 193 20.20 -9.66 8.45
N LYS A 194 21.29 -8.91 8.72
CA LYS A 194 22.44 -8.81 7.83
C LYS A 194 23.02 -10.20 7.52
N GLY A 195 23.03 -10.56 6.22
CA GLY A 195 23.46 -11.89 5.77
C GLY A 195 22.54 -13.05 6.17
N ALA A 196 21.33 -12.75 6.66
CA ALA A 196 20.30 -13.74 6.94
C ALA A 196 19.62 -14.25 5.65
N PRO A 197 18.91 -15.39 5.71
CA PRO A 197 18.20 -15.91 4.54
C PRO A 197 16.94 -15.10 4.17
N VAL A 198 16.51 -14.13 4.97
CA VAL A 198 15.44 -13.17 4.64
C VAL A 198 16.04 -11.89 4.08
N ALA A 199 15.38 -11.28 3.10
CA ALA A 199 15.94 -10.18 2.31
C ALA A 199 15.14 -8.88 2.39
N GLY A 200 13.84 -8.97 2.68
CA GLY A 200 12.92 -7.85 2.65
C GLY A 200 11.51 -8.28 3.00
N ILE A 201 10.56 -7.39 2.75
CA ILE A 201 9.14 -7.68 2.87
C ILE A 201 8.58 -7.93 1.48
N GLU A 202 8.10 -9.16 1.23
CA GLU A 202 7.54 -9.55 -0.08
C GLU A 202 6.09 -9.14 -0.24
N SER A 203 5.27 -9.37 0.79
CA SER A 203 3.83 -9.11 0.67
C SER A 203 3.17 -8.75 1.99
N VAL A 204 2.17 -7.89 1.86
CA VAL A 204 1.18 -7.61 2.90
C VAL A 204 -0.06 -8.46 2.62
N VAL A 205 -0.51 -9.25 3.60
CA VAL A 205 -1.79 -9.96 3.53
C VAL A 205 -2.85 -9.08 4.18
N LEU A 206 -3.81 -8.61 3.39
CA LEU A 206 -4.90 -7.75 3.86
C LEU A 206 -6.15 -8.58 4.11
N GLY A 207 -6.66 -8.56 5.32
CA GLY A 207 -7.97 -9.10 5.65
C GLY A 207 -9.07 -8.19 5.14
N VAL A 208 -10.01 -8.74 4.36
CA VAL A 208 -11.14 -8.01 3.77
C VAL A 208 -12.45 -8.77 3.96
N ASN A 209 -13.56 -8.04 4.12
CA ASN A 209 -14.87 -8.65 4.26
C ASN A 209 -15.46 -9.09 2.92
N ASN A 210 -15.16 -8.36 1.86
CA ASN A 210 -15.63 -8.63 0.50
C ASN A 210 -14.45 -8.59 -0.48
N LEU A 211 -14.05 -9.78 -0.95
CA LEU A 211 -12.89 -9.94 -1.82
C LEU A 211 -13.05 -9.18 -3.15
N ASP A 212 -14.22 -9.28 -3.79
CA ASP A 212 -14.47 -8.67 -5.11
C ASP A 212 -14.47 -7.15 -5.01
N ALA A 213 -15.06 -6.59 -3.95
CA ALA A 213 -15.04 -5.16 -3.69
C ALA A 213 -13.60 -4.65 -3.46
N ALA A 214 -12.80 -5.39 -2.68
CA ALA A 214 -11.40 -5.04 -2.44
C ALA A 214 -10.57 -5.11 -3.73
N ILE A 215 -10.72 -6.17 -4.55
CA ILE A 215 -10.10 -6.28 -5.88
C ILE A 215 -10.43 -5.05 -6.73
N ALA A 216 -11.70 -4.66 -6.79
CA ALA A 216 -12.14 -3.50 -7.58
C ALA A 216 -11.48 -2.19 -7.11
N VAL A 217 -11.30 -2.01 -5.79
CA VAL A 217 -10.62 -0.84 -5.21
C VAL A 217 -9.15 -0.78 -5.62
N PHE A 218 -8.41 -1.89 -5.51
CA PHE A 218 -6.99 -1.95 -5.91
C PHE A 218 -6.82 -1.73 -7.41
N ARG A 219 -7.65 -2.35 -8.24
CA ARG A 219 -7.64 -2.13 -9.69
C ARG A 219 -7.92 -0.67 -10.06
N LYS A 220 -8.88 -0.05 -9.40
CA LYS A 220 -9.21 1.38 -9.58
C LYS A 220 -8.04 2.28 -9.16
N ALA A 221 -7.41 1.98 -8.03
CA ALA A 221 -6.34 2.80 -7.47
C ALA A 221 -5.05 2.72 -8.30
N TYR A 222 -4.69 1.54 -8.81
CA TYR A 222 -3.37 1.27 -9.39
C TYR A 222 -3.38 0.79 -10.85
N GLY A 223 -4.55 0.53 -11.43
CA GLY A 223 -4.66 0.06 -12.81
C GLY A 223 -4.24 -1.40 -13.00
N TRP A 224 -4.22 -2.20 -11.92
CA TRP A 224 -3.78 -3.59 -11.98
C TRP A 224 -4.73 -4.49 -12.75
N SER A 225 -4.18 -5.56 -13.34
CA SER A 225 -4.95 -6.65 -13.97
C SER A 225 -5.74 -7.46 -12.94
N ASP A 226 -6.54 -8.42 -13.41
CA ASP A 226 -7.22 -9.36 -12.52
C ASP A 226 -6.20 -10.20 -11.73
N PRO A 227 -6.43 -10.40 -10.42
CA PRO A 227 -5.54 -11.19 -9.58
C PRO A 227 -5.69 -12.70 -9.87
N LEU A 228 -4.67 -13.46 -9.51
CA LEU A 228 -4.79 -14.89 -9.31
C LEU A 228 -5.60 -15.16 -8.03
N THR A 229 -6.45 -16.17 -8.04
CA THR A 229 -7.25 -16.52 -6.85
C THR A 229 -7.06 -17.99 -6.47
N GLU A 230 -7.06 -18.25 -5.17
CA GLU A 230 -7.07 -19.60 -4.62
C GLU A 230 -7.82 -19.67 -3.29
N THR A 231 -8.04 -20.85 -2.75
CA THR A 231 -8.66 -21.06 -1.43
C THR A 231 -7.72 -21.82 -0.51
N GLN A 232 -7.48 -21.27 0.67
CA GLN A 232 -6.72 -21.92 1.74
C GLN A 232 -7.65 -22.27 2.89
N LYS A 233 -7.64 -23.55 3.32
CA LYS A 233 -8.59 -24.11 4.29
C LYS A 233 -8.67 -23.33 5.61
N ASP A 234 -7.55 -22.81 6.10
CA ASP A 234 -7.40 -22.14 7.41
C ASP A 234 -7.46 -20.61 7.34
N ILE A 235 -7.63 -20.06 6.13
CA ILE A 235 -7.71 -18.60 5.94
C ILE A 235 -9.02 -18.25 5.22
N GLY A 236 -9.27 -18.88 4.06
CA GLY A 236 -10.39 -18.56 3.19
C GLY A 236 -9.95 -18.33 1.75
N LYS A 237 -10.63 -17.44 1.06
CA LYS A 237 -10.30 -17.06 -0.32
C LYS A 237 -9.16 -16.05 -0.33
N LEU A 238 -8.17 -16.28 -1.18
CA LEU A 238 -7.03 -15.39 -1.41
C LEU A 238 -7.08 -14.83 -2.83
N ALA A 239 -6.61 -13.58 -3.00
CA ALA A 239 -6.36 -12.97 -4.30
C ALA A 239 -5.00 -12.28 -4.29
N TYR A 240 -4.13 -12.63 -5.25
CA TYR A 240 -2.78 -12.11 -5.41
C TYR A 240 -2.64 -11.38 -6.74
N PHE A 241 -2.15 -10.17 -6.71
CA PHE A 241 -1.81 -9.41 -7.91
C PHE A 241 -0.36 -9.71 -8.30
N PRO A 242 -0.12 -10.45 -9.41
CA PRO A 242 1.23 -10.86 -9.77
C PRO A 242 2.20 -9.68 -9.94
N GLY A 243 3.32 -9.74 -9.22
CA GLY A 243 4.33 -8.68 -9.21
C GLY A 243 4.07 -7.52 -8.24
N GLU A 244 2.95 -7.57 -7.50
CA GLU A 244 2.59 -6.52 -6.55
C GLU A 244 2.66 -7.04 -5.10
N PRO A 245 2.99 -6.19 -4.12
CA PRO A 245 3.24 -6.65 -2.75
C PRO A 245 1.96 -6.85 -1.92
N VAL A 246 0.87 -7.35 -2.53
CA VAL A 246 -0.44 -7.46 -1.88
C VAL A 246 -1.09 -8.81 -2.14
N ILE A 247 -1.55 -9.43 -1.06
CA ILE A 247 -2.47 -10.58 -1.08
C ILE A 247 -3.72 -10.17 -0.30
N LEU A 248 -4.88 -10.20 -0.93
CA LEU A 248 -6.16 -10.01 -0.26
C LEU A 248 -6.64 -11.35 0.32
N ALA A 249 -7.19 -11.35 1.53
CA ALA A 249 -7.69 -12.54 2.20
C ALA A 249 -9.10 -12.30 2.75
N ALA A 250 -10.07 -13.08 2.27
CA ALA A 250 -11.45 -13.05 2.78
C ALA A 250 -11.81 -14.37 3.46
N PRO A 251 -12.38 -14.36 4.68
CA PRO A 251 -12.73 -15.58 5.39
C PRO A 251 -13.83 -16.35 4.65
N SER A 252 -13.77 -17.69 4.70
CA SER A 252 -14.84 -18.57 4.19
C SER A 252 -15.75 -19.10 5.30
N GLY A 253 -15.61 -18.59 6.53
CA GLY A 253 -16.35 -19.02 7.71
C GLY A 253 -15.76 -18.42 8.97
N GLY A 254 -16.13 -18.91 10.14
CA GLY A 254 -15.54 -18.50 11.41
C GLY A 254 -14.05 -18.89 11.51
N GLY A 255 -13.33 -18.22 12.41
CA GLY A 255 -11.92 -18.46 12.69
C GLY A 255 -11.13 -17.16 12.87
N TRP A 256 -9.82 -17.28 13.04
CA TRP A 256 -8.94 -16.18 13.41
C TRP A 256 -9.05 -14.95 12.50
N LEU A 257 -9.25 -15.15 11.18
CA LEU A 257 -9.40 -14.05 10.23
C LEU A 257 -10.73 -13.30 10.43
N SER A 258 -11.83 -14.06 10.63
CA SER A 258 -13.14 -13.46 10.96
C SER A 258 -13.09 -12.71 12.29
N ASP A 259 -12.41 -13.27 13.31
CA ASP A 259 -12.26 -12.65 14.63
C ASP A 259 -11.43 -11.36 14.53
N HIS A 260 -10.36 -11.37 13.72
CA HIS A 260 -9.55 -10.19 13.45
C HIS A 260 -10.38 -9.09 12.78
N LEU A 261 -11.11 -9.43 11.71
CA LEU A 261 -11.97 -8.49 10.99
C LEU A 261 -13.07 -7.91 11.88
N ALA A 262 -13.69 -8.73 12.74
CA ALA A 262 -14.69 -8.27 13.69
C ALA A 262 -14.13 -7.26 14.71
N LYS A 263 -12.88 -7.46 15.15
CA LYS A 263 -12.22 -6.61 16.14
C LYS A 263 -11.61 -5.33 15.56
N TYR A 264 -10.92 -5.45 14.43
CA TYR A 264 -10.10 -4.36 13.88
C TYR A 264 -10.63 -3.78 12.56
N GLY A 265 -11.58 -4.48 11.92
CA GLY A 265 -12.00 -4.16 10.54
C GLY A 265 -11.00 -4.65 9.50
N GLU A 266 -11.14 -4.16 8.29
CA GLU A 266 -10.25 -4.48 7.17
C GLU A 266 -8.87 -3.84 7.39
N THR A 267 -7.85 -4.68 7.57
CA THR A 267 -6.48 -4.27 7.92
C THR A 267 -5.47 -5.33 7.48
N PRO A 268 -4.16 -5.03 7.52
CA PRO A 268 -3.15 -6.08 7.43
C PRO A 268 -3.38 -7.15 8.50
N VAL A 269 -3.34 -8.41 8.10
CA VAL A 269 -3.53 -9.56 8.99
C VAL A 269 -2.29 -10.44 9.08
N ALA A 270 -1.36 -10.30 8.11
CA ALA A 270 -0.06 -10.94 8.13
C ALA A 270 0.92 -10.19 7.24
N TYR A 271 2.21 -10.41 7.47
CA TYR A 271 3.29 -9.96 6.62
C TYR A 271 4.14 -11.16 6.19
N LEU A 272 4.57 -11.17 4.93
CA LEU A 272 5.41 -12.22 4.38
C LEU A 272 6.78 -11.64 4.01
N LEU A 273 7.84 -12.21 4.56
CA LEU A 273 9.21 -11.84 4.27
C LEU A 273 9.71 -12.59 3.03
N ALA A 274 10.38 -11.89 2.14
CA ALA A 274 11.11 -12.46 1.03
C ALA A 274 12.28 -13.31 1.54
N THR A 275 12.51 -14.48 0.93
CA THR A 275 13.70 -15.28 1.23
C THR A 275 14.52 -15.57 -0.01
N ARG A 276 15.84 -15.58 0.16
CA ARG A 276 16.81 -16.04 -0.84
C ARG A 276 17.01 -17.55 -0.79
N ASP A 277 16.65 -18.18 0.34
CA ASP A 277 16.82 -19.62 0.60
C ASP A 277 15.76 -20.08 1.61
N PHE A 278 14.65 -20.61 1.08
CA PHE A 278 13.53 -21.03 1.93
C PHE A 278 13.90 -22.13 2.93
N PRO A 279 14.64 -23.20 2.57
CA PRO A 279 15.10 -24.20 3.53
C PRO A 279 15.96 -23.61 4.65
N ALA A 280 16.90 -22.72 4.32
CA ALA A 280 17.74 -22.04 5.33
C ALA A 280 16.91 -21.15 6.25
N ALA A 281 15.95 -20.40 5.71
CA ALA A 281 15.03 -19.56 6.51
C ALA A 281 14.18 -20.43 7.46
N ALA A 282 13.58 -21.49 6.94
CA ALA A 282 12.75 -22.41 7.72
C ALA A 282 13.53 -23.04 8.88
N LYS A 283 14.78 -23.45 8.65
CA LYS A 283 15.68 -24.00 9.67
C LYS A 283 16.10 -22.94 10.69
N LYS A 284 16.59 -21.78 10.23
CA LYS A 284 17.11 -20.72 11.10
C LYS A 284 16.05 -20.21 12.06
N TYR A 285 14.86 -19.90 11.55
CA TYR A 285 13.78 -19.29 12.32
C TYR A 285 12.79 -20.31 12.91
N LYS A 286 13.05 -21.62 12.71
CA LYS A 286 12.16 -22.71 13.16
C LYS A 286 10.73 -22.51 12.69
N LEU A 287 10.58 -22.16 11.41
CA LEU A 287 9.28 -21.92 10.80
C LEU A 287 8.46 -23.21 10.78
N ASN A 288 7.14 -23.07 10.84
CA ASN A 288 6.19 -24.17 10.85
C ASN A 288 5.03 -23.91 9.89
N GLY A 289 4.17 -24.93 9.70
CA GLY A 289 2.97 -24.80 8.89
C GLY A 289 3.22 -24.54 7.40
N THR A 290 4.28 -25.13 6.82
CA THR A 290 4.61 -24.94 5.39
C THR A 290 3.43 -25.30 4.49
N LYS A 291 3.06 -24.37 3.61
CA LYS A 291 1.99 -24.46 2.62
C LYS A 291 2.46 -23.91 1.28
N THR A 292 1.63 -24.07 0.26
CA THR A 292 1.85 -23.45 -1.04
C THR A 292 0.76 -22.42 -1.28
N TRP A 293 1.17 -21.18 -1.59
CA TRP A 293 0.31 -20.09 -2.03
C TRP A 293 0.78 -19.61 -3.40
N PHE A 294 -0.10 -19.63 -4.38
CA PHE A 294 0.21 -19.19 -5.76
C PHE A 294 1.51 -19.78 -6.31
N GLY A 295 1.77 -21.08 -5.99
CA GLY A 295 2.97 -21.80 -6.44
C GLY A 295 4.23 -21.57 -5.59
N GLN A 296 4.20 -20.70 -4.60
CA GLN A 296 5.33 -20.41 -3.70
C GLN A 296 5.14 -21.07 -2.33
N LYS A 297 6.23 -21.48 -1.69
CA LYS A 297 6.19 -21.98 -0.31
C LYS A 297 6.01 -20.84 0.67
N VAL A 298 5.12 -21.04 1.65
CA VAL A 298 4.91 -20.12 2.77
C VAL A 298 5.03 -20.90 4.06
N ALA A 299 5.79 -20.37 5.02
CA ALA A 299 5.88 -20.91 6.37
C ALA A 299 5.90 -19.80 7.40
N TRP A 300 5.51 -20.09 8.63
CA TRP A 300 5.18 -19.10 9.63
C TRP A 300 6.13 -19.14 10.83
N PHE A 301 6.49 -17.98 11.35
CA PHE A 301 7.02 -17.84 12.68
C PHE A 301 6.00 -18.32 13.72
N ASP A 302 6.47 -18.65 14.92
CA ASP A 302 5.58 -19.02 16.01
C ASP A 302 4.72 -17.82 16.44
N VAL A 303 3.41 -17.91 16.17
CA VAL A 303 2.44 -16.84 16.42
C VAL A 303 2.32 -16.54 17.93
N GLY A 304 2.48 -17.55 18.79
CA GLY A 304 2.43 -17.36 20.25
C GLY A 304 3.63 -16.55 20.74
N ARG A 305 4.84 -16.84 20.23
CA ARG A 305 6.06 -16.06 20.55
C ARG A 305 5.97 -14.64 20.05
N LEU A 306 5.31 -14.41 18.90
CA LEU A 306 5.06 -13.08 18.34
C LEU A 306 3.77 -12.42 18.88
N LYS A 307 3.22 -12.91 20.01
CA LYS A 307 2.05 -12.32 20.69
C LYS A 307 0.81 -12.16 19.78
N GLY A 308 0.62 -13.08 18.86
CA GLY A 308 -0.51 -13.07 17.93
C GLY A 308 -0.19 -12.51 16.53
N VAL A 309 0.95 -11.85 16.36
CA VAL A 309 1.36 -11.35 15.03
C VAL A 309 1.66 -12.53 14.09
N ARG A 310 1.07 -12.50 12.92
CA ARG A 310 1.32 -13.47 11.84
C ARG A 310 2.41 -12.93 10.92
N LEU A 311 3.60 -13.41 11.14
CA LEU A 311 4.76 -13.15 10.29
C LEU A 311 5.15 -14.46 9.61
N GLY A 312 5.31 -14.44 8.31
CA GLY A 312 5.70 -15.61 7.52
C GLY A 312 6.90 -15.31 6.64
N VAL A 313 7.39 -16.36 6.00
CA VAL A 313 8.41 -16.28 4.95
C VAL A 313 7.82 -16.91 3.69
N ILE A 314 8.01 -16.27 2.53
CA ILE A 314 7.56 -16.75 1.23
C ILE A 314 8.74 -16.87 0.27
N GLY A 315 8.74 -17.90 -0.56
CA GLY A 315 9.79 -18.15 -1.56
C GLY A 315 9.64 -19.51 -2.22
N GLN A 316 10.62 -19.88 -3.04
CA GLN A 316 10.66 -21.16 -3.77
C GLN A 316 11.34 -22.28 -2.99
#